data_2ce7ee0124b76903ff6315e014f7acd8
#
_entry.id   2ce7ee0124b76903ff6315e014f7acd8
#
_cell.length_a   1.000
_cell.length_b   1.000
_cell.length_c   1.000
_cell.angle_alpha   90.00
_cell.angle_beta   90.00
_cell.angle_gamma   90.00
#
_symmetry.space_group_name_H-M   'P 1'
#
loop_
_entity.id
_entity.type
_entity.pdbx_description
1 polymer ?
#
loop_
_entity_poly.entity_id
_entity_poly.type
_entity_poly.pdbx_seq_one_letter_code
_entity_poly.pdbx_strand_id
1 'polypeptide(L)'
;MALVLALFCAGLAPASAQNDAMTPIATPAQPTAIPLGTGPLPEAKVPESWHSQYGSVFARNVIEATLTPFLPDPAKATGAAVIVAPGGGFRSLSMENEGWDVARALADRGVAAFVLKYRLNQTPADLEGFGQAIRDMLAGPRPARQPDAAEAASGLAPQLADSRAAFALVRSRAAEWHVDPDRIGMIGFSAGAMLTMVTTLAGEDARPAFVADIYGPLSPAKVPADAPPLFVALAADDGLFANSGFGLIESWRAAGRPVEFHFYERGGHGFGMYPKDTTSTGWFEAYVSWLKMHGLLQKKK
;
A
#
# COMPACT_ATOMS: atom_id res chain seq x y z
N MET A 1 -18.12 50.27 -38.54
CA MET A 1 -18.59 49.40 -37.43
C MET A 1 -17.44 48.50 -37.05
N ALA A 2 -16.71 48.81 -35.99
CA ALA A 2 -15.58 48.00 -35.48
C ALA A 2 -16.09 47.17 -34.33
N LEU A 3 -16.02 45.85 -34.45
CA LEU A 3 -16.40 44.87 -33.47
C LEU A 3 -15.23 44.69 -32.47
N VAL A 4 -15.39 45.15 -31.24
CA VAL A 4 -14.42 44.95 -30.16
C VAL A 4 -14.67 43.57 -29.55
N LEU A 5 -13.73 42.63 -29.74
CA LEU A 5 -13.72 41.32 -29.13
C LEU A 5 -13.08 41.46 -27.74
N ALA A 6 -13.89 41.41 -26.68
CA ALA A 6 -13.40 41.37 -25.29
C ALA A 6 -12.90 39.93 -24.99
N LEU A 7 -11.57 39.75 -24.87
CA LEU A 7 -10.99 38.52 -24.29
C LEU A 7 -11.27 38.48 -22.79
N PHE A 8 -12.15 37.57 -22.37
CA PHE A 8 -12.24 37.18 -20.97
C PHE A 8 -11.03 36.28 -20.64
N CYS A 9 -10.02 36.83 -19.99
CA CYS A 9 -9.02 36.04 -19.28
C CYS A 9 -9.68 35.47 -18.03
N ALA A 10 -10.22 34.25 -18.12
CA ALA A 10 -10.55 33.48 -16.95
C ALA A 10 -9.21 33.12 -16.27
N GLY A 11 -8.91 33.80 -15.15
CA GLY A 11 -7.77 33.48 -14.32
C GLY A 11 -7.97 32.05 -13.77
N LEU A 12 -7.10 31.14 -14.22
CA LEU A 12 -6.92 29.84 -13.56
C LEU A 12 -6.47 30.16 -12.14
N ALA A 13 -7.34 29.89 -11.15
CA ALA A 13 -6.93 29.91 -9.77
C ALA A 13 -5.78 28.91 -9.61
N PRO A 14 -4.66 29.27 -8.95
CA PRO A 14 -3.59 28.32 -8.72
C PRO A 14 -4.18 27.16 -7.88
N ALA A 15 -3.94 25.92 -8.35
CA ALA A 15 -4.18 24.74 -7.53
C ALA A 15 -3.51 25.02 -6.18
N SER A 16 -4.27 24.94 -5.09
CA SER A 16 -3.75 25.14 -3.74
C SER A 16 -2.58 24.17 -3.58
N ALA A 17 -1.35 24.70 -3.46
CA ALA A 17 -0.17 23.91 -3.17
C ALA A 17 -0.48 23.13 -1.89
N GLN A 18 -0.57 21.82 -2.00
CA GLN A 18 -0.79 20.95 -0.84
C GLN A 18 0.36 21.22 0.13
N ASN A 19 0.04 21.61 1.35
CA ASN A 19 1.05 21.92 2.35
C ASN A 19 1.85 20.65 2.66
N ASP A 20 3.08 20.57 2.18
CA ASP A 20 4.00 19.44 2.36
C ASP A 20 4.82 19.52 3.65
N ALA A 21 4.60 20.56 4.46
CA ALA A 21 5.29 20.74 5.73
C ALA A 21 4.94 19.59 6.70
N MET A 22 5.99 18.97 7.22
CA MET A 22 5.87 17.95 8.26
C MET A 22 5.71 18.61 9.63
N THR A 23 4.71 18.16 10.40
CA THR A 23 4.46 18.63 11.76
C THR A 23 4.46 17.43 12.71
N PRO A 24 5.26 17.43 13.79
CA PRO A 24 5.25 16.34 14.76
C PRO A 24 3.91 16.27 15.47
N ILE A 25 3.40 15.05 15.67
CA ILE A 25 2.17 14.80 16.42
C ILE A 25 2.41 13.76 17.51
N ALA A 26 1.54 13.73 18.51
CA ALA A 26 1.51 12.63 19.47
C ALA A 26 1.15 11.32 18.76
N THR A 27 1.62 10.19 19.30
CA THR A 27 1.23 8.86 18.81
C THR A 27 -0.30 8.73 18.85
N PRO A 28 -0.95 8.48 17.71
CA PRO A 28 -2.40 8.26 17.69
C PRO A 28 -2.80 7.06 18.53
N ALA A 29 -3.95 7.13 19.19
CA ALA A 29 -4.50 5.99 19.91
C ALA A 29 -4.82 4.84 18.94
N GLN A 30 -4.30 3.66 19.22
CA GLN A 30 -4.53 2.44 18.43
C GLN A 30 -4.98 1.29 19.35
N PRO A 31 -6.15 1.40 20.02
CA PRO A 31 -6.56 0.49 21.08
C PRO A 31 -6.80 -0.95 20.59
N THR A 32 -7.01 -1.13 19.29
CA THR A 32 -7.24 -2.44 18.67
C THR A 32 -6.00 -3.00 17.97
N ALA A 33 -4.86 -2.29 18.00
CA ALA A 33 -3.62 -2.78 17.39
C ALA A 33 -3.08 -3.98 18.18
N ILE A 34 -2.78 -5.04 17.47
CA ILE A 34 -2.31 -6.31 18.03
C ILE A 34 -0.84 -6.48 17.67
N PRO A 35 0.08 -6.62 18.65
CA PRO A 35 1.48 -6.92 18.39
C PRO A 35 1.62 -8.25 17.63
N LEU A 36 2.47 -8.28 16.61
CA LEU A 36 2.70 -9.48 15.79
C LEU A 36 3.69 -10.48 16.42
N GLY A 37 4.40 -10.06 17.46
CA GLY A 37 5.35 -10.95 18.14
C GLY A 37 6.60 -11.29 17.32
N THR A 38 6.89 -10.54 16.26
CA THR A 38 8.09 -10.75 15.43
C THR A 38 9.38 -10.21 16.05
N GLY A 39 9.26 -9.66 17.25
CA GLY A 39 10.35 -9.01 17.99
C GLY A 39 10.68 -7.60 17.49
N PRO A 40 11.46 -6.86 18.25
CA PRO A 40 11.87 -5.51 17.86
C PRO A 40 12.83 -5.56 16.67
N LEU A 41 12.90 -4.45 15.93
CA LEU A 41 13.92 -4.26 14.90
C LEU A 41 15.32 -4.33 15.57
N PRO A 42 16.20 -5.24 15.12
CA PRO A 42 17.55 -5.32 15.69
C PRO A 42 18.29 -3.98 15.61
N GLU A 43 19.03 -3.63 16.66
CA GLU A 43 19.86 -2.43 16.74
C GLU A 43 19.11 -1.09 16.58
N ALA A 44 17.78 -1.08 16.69
CA ALA A 44 17.00 0.16 16.64
C ALA A 44 17.42 1.10 17.79
N LYS A 45 17.72 2.36 17.45
CA LYS A 45 18.18 3.39 18.39
C LYS A 45 17.20 4.55 18.51
N VAL A 46 16.43 4.80 17.46
CA VAL A 46 15.46 5.90 17.39
C VAL A 46 14.05 5.35 17.65
N PRO A 47 13.34 5.86 18.65
CA PRO A 47 12.00 5.40 18.97
C PRO A 47 11.00 5.76 17.86
N GLU A 48 9.91 4.98 17.79
CA GLU A 48 8.76 5.28 16.92
C GLU A 48 8.27 6.69 17.16
N SER A 49 8.00 7.42 16.10
CA SER A 49 7.49 8.78 16.13
C SER A 49 6.49 9.02 14.99
N TRP A 50 5.67 10.06 15.16
CA TRP A 50 4.56 10.34 14.27
C TRP A 50 4.57 11.80 13.81
N HIS A 51 4.10 12.03 12.59
CA HIS A 51 3.95 13.37 12.04
C HIS A 51 2.73 13.44 11.12
N SER A 52 2.22 14.65 10.94
CA SER A 52 1.27 14.95 9.87
C SER A 52 2.00 15.57 8.68
N GLN A 53 1.58 15.22 7.47
CA GLN A 53 2.03 15.76 6.20
C GLN A 53 0.93 15.55 5.15
N TYR A 54 0.77 16.45 4.22
CA TYR A 54 -0.27 16.37 3.17
C TYR A 54 -1.70 16.22 3.72
N GLY A 55 -1.96 16.69 4.94
CA GLY A 55 -3.24 16.49 5.61
C GLY A 55 -3.50 15.05 6.09
N SER A 56 -2.46 14.22 6.19
CA SER A 56 -2.54 12.81 6.57
C SER A 56 -1.52 12.46 7.66
N VAL A 57 -1.64 11.29 8.26
CA VAL A 57 -0.86 10.82 9.40
C VAL A 57 0.16 9.77 8.98
N PHE A 58 1.40 9.96 9.42
CA PHE A 58 2.54 9.10 9.11
C PHE A 58 3.22 8.59 10.37
N ALA A 59 3.60 7.29 10.37
CA ALA A 59 4.49 6.70 11.37
C ALA A 59 5.92 6.60 10.84
N ARG A 60 6.92 6.79 11.72
CA ARG A 60 8.35 6.65 11.43
C ARG A 60 9.03 5.79 12.48
N ASN A 61 10.19 5.21 12.13
CA ASN A 61 11.02 4.45 13.05
C ASN A 61 10.22 3.36 13.80
N VAL A 62 9.29 2.70 13.09
CA VAL A 62 8.53 1.59 13.65
C VAL A 62 9.49 0.46 14.02
N ILE A 63 9.54 0.11 15.30
CA ILE A 63 10.44 -0.91 15.85
C ILE A 63 9.71 -2.24 16.01
N GLU A 64 8.44 -2.19 16.40
CA GLU A 64 7.60 -3.37 16.62
C GLU A 64 6.41 -3.36 15.66
N ALA A 65 6.21 -4.48 14.99
CA ALA A 65 5.11 -4.61 14.05
C ALA A 65 3.80 -4.87 14.76
N THR A 66 2.73 -4.22 14.28
CA THR A 66 1.36 -4.44 14.76
C THR A 66 0.39 -4.63 13.60
N LEU A 67 -0.72 -5.31 13.88
CA LEU A 67 -1.84 -5.47 12.97
C LEU A 67 -3.10 -4.85 13.58
N THR A 68 -3.71 -3.89 12.89
CA THR A 68 -4.93 -3.22 13.37
C THR A 68 -6.14 -3.69 12.57
N PRO A 69 -7.10 -4.40 13.19
CA PRO A 69 -8.30 -4.88 12.52
C PRO A 69 -9.31 -3.76 12.29
N PHE A 70 -9.93 -3.76 11.11
CA PHE A 70 -11.11 -3.00 10.70
C PHE A 70 -12.13 -4.01 10.22
N LEU A 71 -13.07 -4.35 11.08
CA LEU A 71 -14.04 -5.41 10.83
C LEU A 71 -15.36 -4.84 10.30
N PRO A 72 -15.97 -5.47 9.29
CA PRO A 72 -17.30 -5.11 8.86
C PRO A 72 -18.34 -5.47 9.91
N ASP A 73 -19.53 -4.88 9.79
CA ASP A 73 -20.71 -5.40 10.49
C ASP A 73 -20.83 -6.92 10.21
N PRO A 74 -20.94 -7.78 11.23
CA PRO A 74 -21.04 -9.23 11.06
C PRO A 74 -22.15 -9.66 10.09
N ALA A 75 -23.25 -8.91 10.03
CA ALA A 75 -24.35 -9.16 9.09
C ALA A 75 -23.92 -8.96 7.63
N LYS A 76 -22.95 -8.07 7.37
CA LYS A 76 -22.43 -7.74 6.04
C LYS A 76 -21.16 -8.51 5.67
N ALA A 77 -20.50 -9.17 6.65
CA ALA A 77 -19.22 -9.84 6.43
C ALA A 77 -19.31 -10.85 5.28
N THR A 78 -18.43 -10.70 4.28
CA THR A 78 -18.37 -11.55 3.08
C THR A 78 -17.51 -12.80 3.28
N GLY A 79 -16.71 -12.83 4.34
CA GLY A 79 -15.67 -13.81 4.58
C GLY A 79 -14.34 -13.48 3.89
N ALA A 80 -14.29 -12.51 2.98
CA ALA A 80 -13.02 -12.05 2.43
C ALA A 80 -12.29 -11.12 3.42
N ALA A 81 -10.95 -11.16 3.36
CA ALA A 81 -10.09 -10.29 4.17
C ALA A 81 -8.93 -9.73 3.35
N VAL A 82 -8.44 -8.56 3.74
CA VAL A 82 -7.31 -7.90 3.09
C VAL A 82 -6.33 -7.38 4.14
N ILE A 83 -5.06 -7.78 4.04
CA ILE A 83 -3.97 -7.13 4.76
C ILE A 83 -3.54 -5.92 3.95
N VAL A 84 -3.53 -4.73 4.58
CA VAL A 84 -3.22 -3.45 3.96
C VAL A 84 -1.83 -3.02 4.39
N ALA A 85 -0.90 -2.90 3.44
CA ALA A 85 0.48 -2.48 3.68
C ALA A 85 0.71 -1.06 3.13
N PRO A 86 0.75 -0.02 3.99
CA PRO A 86 1.01 1.35 3.57
C PRO A 86 2.39 1.54 2.94
N GLY A 87 2.55 2.58 2.11
CA GLY A 87 3.82 3.01 1.55
C GLY A 87 4.60 3.96 2.45
N GLY A 88 5.74 4.43 1.94
CA GLY A 88 6.63 5.37 2.62
C GLY A 88 8.11 5.00 2.52
N GLY A 89 8.53 4.28 1.46
CA GLY A 89 9.93 3.98 1.15
C GLY A 89 10.64 3.13 2.20
N PHE A 90 9.92 2.34 2.99
CA PHE A 90 10.43 1.61 4.16
C PHE A 90 11.07 2.52 5.23
N ARG A 91 10.82 3.83 5.20
CA ARG A 91 11.30 4.83 6.17
C ARG A 91 10.17 5.51 6.93
N SER A 92 8.97 5.49 6.36
CA SER A 92 7.72 5.90 6.99
C SER A 92 6.57 5.00 6.56
N LEU A 93 5.40 5.19 7.17
CA LEU A 93 4.14 4.57 6.75
C LEU A 93 3.07 5.65 6.63
N SER A 94 2.41 5.73 5.49
CA SER A 94 1.23 6.56 5.23
C SER A 94 0.01 5.90 5.89
N MET A 95 -0.06 6.03 7.25
CA MET A 95 -0.99 5.25 8.06
C MET A 95 -2.45 5.61 7.83
N GLU A 96 -2.76 6.87 7.57
CA GLU A 96 -4.15 7.29 7.34
C GLU A 96 -4.57 7.03 5.89
N ASN A 97 -3.96 7.72 4.93
CA ASN A 97 -4.36 7.70 3.52
C ASN A 97 -4.27 6.31 2.85
N GLU A 98 -3.20 5.56 3.12
CA GLU A 98 -2.94 4.24 2.51
C GLU A 98 -3.21 3.06 3.46
N GLY A 99 -3.54 3.35 4.71
CA GLY A 99 -3.84 2.35 5.74
C GLY A 99 -5.29 2.42 6.19
N TRP A 100 -5.58 3.31 7.14
CA TRP A 100 -6.87 3.34 7.84
C TRP A 100 -8.05 3.69 6.94
N ASP A 101 -7.89 4.61 5.98
CA ASP A 101 -8.97 5.00 5.07
C ASP A 101 -9.32 3.87 4.11
N VAL A 102 -8.31 3.19 3.57
CA VAL A 102 -8.49 1.99 2.75
C VAL A 102 -9.19 0.90 3.53
N ALA A 103 -8.75 0.65 4.78
CA ALA A 103 -9.32 -0.39 5.62
C ALA A 103 -10.76 -0.11 6.00
N ARG A 104 -11.11 1.13 6.36
CA ARG A 104 -12.51 1.55 6.60
C ARG A 104 -13.37 1.34 5.35
N ALA A 105 -12.90 1.81 4.21
CA ALA A 105 -13.61 1.69 2.95
C ALA A 105 -13.87 0.22 2.53
N LEU A 106 -12.96 -0.70 2.83
CA LEU A 106 -13.14 -2.14 2.64
C LEU A 106 -14.14 -2.73 3.64
N ALA A 107 -14.04 -2.35 4.92
CA ALA A 107 -14.95 -2.82 5.96
C ALA A 107 -16.40 -2.40 5.67
N ASP A 108 -16.62 -1.18 5.18
CA ASP A 108 -17.94 -0.69 4.75
C ASP A 108 -18.57 -1.54 3.62
N ARG A 109 -17.72 -2.24 2.85
CA ARG A 109 -18.13 -3.15 1.76
C ARG A 109 -18.19 -4.63 2.19
N GLY A 110 -18.07 -4.90 3.49
CA GLY A 110 -18.16 -6.24 4.05
C GLY A 110 -16.87 -7.06 3.99
N VAL A 111 -15.75 -6.47 3.63
CA VAL A 111 -14.43 -7.11 3.60
C VAL A 111 -13.67 -6.75 4.87
N ALA A 112 -13.27 -7.73 5.67
CA ALA A 112 -12.41 -7.48 6.82
C ALA A 112 -11.06 -6.93 6.36
N ALA A 113 -10.58 -5.85 6.96
CA ALA A 113 -9.31 -5.27 6.58
C ALA A 113 -8.39 -5.14 7.80
N PHE A 114 -7.10 -5.33 7.58
CA PHE A 114 -6.10 -5.38 8.62
C PHE A 114 -4.92 -4.52 8.23
N VAL A 115 -4.74 -3.37 8.89
CA VAL A 115 -3.62 -2.47 8.59
C VAL A 115 -2.35 -2.97 9.26
N LEU A 116 -1.36 -3.27 8.45
CA LEU A 116 -0.05 -3.74 8.86
C LEU A 116 0.90 -2.55 9.07
N LYS A 117 1.18 -2.23 10.34
CA LYS A 117 2.26 -1.32 10.72
C LYS A 117 3.55 -2.15 10.83
N TYR A 118 4.28 -2.32 9.72
CA TYR A 118 5.48 -3.14 9.66
C TYR A 118 6.73 -2.36 10.10
N ARG A 119 7.79 -3.07 10.52
CA ARG A 119 9.06 -2.49 10.95
C ARG A 119 9.74 -1.71 9.84
N LEU A 120 10.36 -0.60 10.19
CA LEU A 120 10.95 0.36 9.26
C LEU A 120 12.46 0.49 9.43
N ASN A 121 13.14 0.83 8.35
CA ASN A 121 14.53 1.28 8.41
C ASN A 121 14.62 2.56 9.26
N GLN A 122 15.63 2.63 10.11
CA GLN A 122 15.83 3.77 11.01
C GLN A 122 16.18 5.04 10.24
N THR A 123 15.62 6.14 10.67
CA THR A 123 15.86 7.50 10.16
C THR A 123 16.16 8.45 11.30
N PRO A 124 16.73 9.65 11.03
CA PRO A 124 16.91 10.68 12.06
C PRO A 124 15.63 10.94 12.87
N ALA A 125 15.78 11.22 14.16
CA ALA A 125 14.67 11.46 15.07
C ALA A 125 13.90 12.74 14.73
N ASP A 126 14.62 13.80 14.37
CA ASP A 126 14.03 15.08 13.98
C ASP A 126 13.47 15.05 12.53
N LEU A 127 12.52 15.95 12.26
CA LEU A 127 11.84 15.99 10.96
C LEU A 127 12.70 16.59 9.84
N GLU A 128 13.64 17.46 10.17
CA GLU A 128 14.56 18.04 9.19
C GLU A 128 15.51 16.98 8.64
N GLY A 129 16.17 16.24 9.54
CA GLY A 129 17.04 15.12 9.19
C GLY A 129 16.29 14.00 8.48
N PHE A 130 15.06 13.70 8.90
CA PHE A 130 14.19 12.77 8.18
C PHE A 130 13.90 13.24 6.75
N GLY A 131 13.47 14.50 6.59
CA GLY A 131 13.21 15.09 5.27
C GLY A 131 14.46 15.05 4.38
N GLN A 132 15.65 15.31 4.94
CA GLN A 132 16.90 15.18 4.18
C GLN A 132 17.14 13.72 3.75
N ALA A 133 16.95 12.75 4.65
CA ALA A 133 17.13 11.33 4.33
C ALA A 133 16.16 10.84 3.23
N ILE A 134 14.93 11.39 3.17
CA ILE A 134 13.98 11.12 2.07
C ILE A 134 14.47 11.74 0.77
N ARG A 135 14.91 13.00 0.77
CA ARG A 135 15.45 13.66 -0.44
C ARG A 135 16.66 12.91 -0.99
N ASP A 136 17.58 12.49 -0.14
CA ASP A 136 18.77 11.73 -0.52
C ASP A 136 18.40 10.36 -1.13
N MET A 137 17.41 9.68 -0.55
CA MET A 137 16.88 8.43 -1.11
C MET A 137 16.30 8.64 -2.51
N LEU A 138 15.52 9.70 -2.72
CA LEU A 138 14.87 9.97 -4.01
C LEU A 138 15.88 10.48 -5.06
N ALA A 139 16.92 11.19 -4.66
CA ALA A 139 17.99 11.68 -5.53
C ALA A 139 19.08 10.63 -5.80
N GLY A 140 19.10 9.56 -5.03
CA GLY A 140 20.10 8.49 -5.14
C GLY A 140 20.03 7.76 -6.50
N PRO A 141 21.13 7.09 -6.89
CA PRO A 141 21.16 6.31 -8.11
C PRO A 141 20.16 5.17 -8.03
N ARG A 142 19.34 5.03 -9.08
CA ARG A 142 18.48 3.84 -9.21
C ARG A 142 19.35 2.62 -9.48
N PRO A 143 19.04 1.47 -8.85
CA PRO A 143 19.80 0.25 -9.14
C PRO A 143 19.71 -0.06 -10.63
N ALA A 144 20.85 -0.44 -11.21
CA ALA A 144 20.94 -0.81 -12.63
C ALA A 144 20.07 -2.03 -12.97
N ARG A 145 19.76 -2.85 -11.97
CA ARG A 145 18.88 -4.01 -12.04
C ARG A 145 17.97 -4.02 -10.79
N GLN A 146 16.73 -4.35 -10.99
CA GLN A 146 15.86 -4.65 -9.86
C GLN A 146 16.28 -6.00 -9.22
N PRO A 147 16.24 -6.12 -7.88
CA PRO A 147 16.52 -7.38 -7.21
C PRO A 147 15.48 -8.44 -7.62
N ASP A 148 15.89 -9.69 -7.72
CA ASP A 148 14.94 -10.78 -7.83
C ASP A 148 14.17 -11.02 -6.51
N ALA A 149 13.17 -11.93 -6.51
CA ALA A 149 12.31 -12.13 -5.35
C ALA A 149 13.12 -12.62 -4.11
N ALA A 150 14.17 -13.40 -4.28
CA ALA A 150 14.97 -13.91 -3.17
C ALA A 150 15.90 -12.82 -2.60
N GLU A 151 16.51 -12.01 -3.47
CA GLU A 151 17.31 -10.85 -3.06
C GLU A 151 16.45 -9.82 -2.34
N ALA A 152 15.25 -9.53 -2.89
CA ALA A 152 14.30 -8.63 -2.28
C ALA A 152 13.79 -9.15 -0.92
N ALA A 153 13.54 -10.46 -0.80
CA ALA A 153 13.15 -11.10 0.45
C ALA A 153 14.27 -10.99 1.51
N SER A 154 15.52 -11.18 1.11
CA SER A 154 16.68 -11.01 2.00
C SER A 154 16.80 -9.53 2.48
N GLY A 155 16.67 -8.58 1.57
CA GLY A 155 16.73 -7.14 1.88
C GLY A 155 15.56 -6.65 2.74
N LEU A 156 14.43 -7.34 2.73
CA LEU A 156 13.21 -7.03 3.47
C LEU A 156 12.87 -8.07 4.54
N ALA A 157 13.86 -8.82 5.03
CA ALA A 157 13.63 -9.93 5.96
C ALA A 157 12.76 -9.57 7.19
N PRO A 158 12.96 -8.42 7.89
CA PRO A 158 12.08 -8.03 8.98
C PRO A 158 10.64 -7.78 8.52
N GLN A 159 10.43 -7.03 7.42
CA GLN A 159 9.11 -6.70 6.89
C GLN A 159 8.38 -7.92 6.35
N LEU A 160 9.11 -8.85 5.71
CA LEU A 160 8.58 -10.13 5.26
C LEU A 160 8.13 -10.99 6.44
N ALA A 161 8.92 -11.04 7.52
CA ALA A 161 8.51 -11.72 8.75
C ALA A 161 7.23 -11.11 9.35
N ASP A 162 7.09 -9.78 9.32
CA ASP A 162 5.90 -9.08 9.80
C ASP A 162 4.66 -9.42 8.96
N SER A 163 4.78 -9.43 7.63
CA SER A 163 3.67 -9.79 6.75
C SER A 163 3.25 -11.26 6.91
N ARG A 164 4.20 -12.19 7.04
CA ARG A 164 3.92 -13.61 7.31
C ARG A 164 3.20 -13.79 8.65
N ALA A 165 3.66 -13.10 9.70
CA ALA A 165 3.00 -13.13 11.01
C ALA A 165 1.59 -12.53 10.95
N ALA A 166 1.36 -11.48 10.13
CA ALA A 166 0.04 -10.93 9.91
C ALA A 166 -0.91 -11.95 9.27
N PHE A 167 -0.49 -12.67 8.22
CA PHE A 167 -1.28 -13.75 7.62
C PHE A 167 -1.57 -14.87 8.62
N ALA A 168 -0.58 -15.30 9.41
CA ALA A 168 -0.73 -16.32 10.42
C ALA A 168 -1.74 -15.89 11.50
N LEU A 169 -1.67 -14.64 11.97
CA LEU A 169 -2.60 -14.09 12.96
C LEU A 169 -4.03 -14.04 12.40
N VAL A 170 -4.23 -13.53 11.16
CA VAL A 170 -5.57 -13.48 10.57
C VAL A 170 -6.16 -14.88 10.42
N ARG A 171 -5.38 -15.86 9.96
CA ARG A 171 -5.83 -17.26 9.87
C ARG A 171 -6.17 -17.87 11.22
N SER A 172 -5.36 -17.65 12.25
CA SER A 172 -5.59 -18.20 13.58
C SER A 172 -6.84 -17.66 14.26
N ARG A 173 -7.27 -16.44 13.92
CA ARG A 173 -8.46 -15.78 14.45
C ARG A 173 -9.60 -15.65 13.42
N ALA A 174 -9.54 -16.40 12.33
CA ALA A 174 -10.47 -16.29 11.20
C ALA A 174 -11.94 -16.46 11.63
N ALA A 175 -12.23 -17.44 12.49
CA ALA A 175 -13.59 -17.67 13.01
C ALA A 175 -14.11 -16.49 13.85
N GLU A 176 -13.27 -15.89 14.71
CA GLU A 176 -13.59 -14.72 15.52
C GLU A 176 -13.93 -13.49 14.65
N TRP A 177 -13.21 -13.34 13.56
CA TRP A 177 -13.36 -12.19 12.65
C TRP A 177 -14.29 -12.43 11.46
N HIS A 178 -15.00 -13.56 11.44
CA HIS A 178 -15.86 -13.97 10.33
C HIS A 178 -15.14 -13.98 8.97
N VAL A 179 -13.88 -14.43 8.95
CA VAL A 179 -13.01 -14.52 7.77
C VAL A 179 -12.92 -15.99 7.34
N ASP A 180 -12.96 -16.22 6.02
CA ASP A 180 -12.58 -17.49 5.42
C ASP A 180 -11.04 -17.49 5.23
N PRO A 181 -10.28 -18.41 5.86
CA PRO A 181 -8.82 -18.44 5.80
C PRO A 181 -8.26 -18.61 4.39
N ASP A 182 -9.07 -19.11 3.44
CA ASP A 182 -8.70 -19.27 2.03
C ASP A 182 -9.02 -18.02 1.18
N ARG A 183 -9.56 -16.95 1.78
CA ARG A 183 -9.95 -15.71 1.10
C ARG A 183 -9.26 -14.48 1.67
N ILE A 184 -8.01 -14.64 2.10
CA ILE A 184 -7.19 -13.56 2.64
C ILE A 184 -6.24 -13.07 1.54
N GLY A 185 -6.40 -11.82 1.13
CA GLY A 185 -5.52 -11.13 0.18
C GLY A 185 -4.60 -10.13 0.84
N MET A 186 -3.79 -9.47 0.02
CA MET A 186 -2.93 -8.36 0.45
C MET A 186 -2.97 -7.24 -0.58
N ILE A 187 -3.05 -6.01 -0.11
CA ILE A 187 -2.89 -4.80 -0.91
C ILE A 187 -1.74 -3.97 -0.36
N GLY A 188 -0.91 -3.47 -1.24
CA GLY A 188 0.19 -2.60 -0.83
C GLY A 188 0.31 -1.37 -1.69
N PHE A 189 0.92 -0.34 -1.12
CA PHE A 189 1.11 0.97 -1.71
C PHE A 189 2.60 1.29 -1.77
N SER A 190 3.15 1.62 -2.95
CA SER A 190 4.58 1.99 -3.09
C SER A 190 5.52 0.93 -2.48
N ALA A 191 6.25 1.25 -1.41
CA ALA A 191 7.07 0.28 -0.66
C ALA A 191 6.22 -0.88 -0.09
N GLY A 192 4.98 -0.62 0.34
CA GLY A 192 4.02 -1.66 0.74
C GLY A 192 3.60 -2.55 -0.42
N ALA A 193 3.52 -2.04 -1.65
CA ALA A 193 3.31 -2.85 -2.85
C ALA A 193 4.51 -3.77 -3.11
N MET A 194 5.74 -3.26 -2.97
CA MET A 194 6.94 -4.09 -3.03
C MET A 194 6.89 -5.21 -1.97
N LEU A 195 6.52 -4.89 -0.72
CA LEU A 195 6.34 -5.89 0.34
C LEU A 195 5.26 -6.92 -0.03
N THR A 196 4.14 -6.48 -0.61
CA THR A 196 3.07 -7.37 -1.09
C THR A 196 3.59 -8.35 -2.14
N MET A 197 4.37 -7.88 -3.11
CA MET A 197 4.94 -8.74 -4.15
C MET A 197 6.00 -9.70 -3.59
N VAL A 198 6.88 -9.23 -2.68
CA VAL A 198 7.86 -10.11 -2.00
C VAL A 198 7.15 -11.16 -1.16
N THR A 199 6.11 -10.79 -0.40
CA THR A 199 5.29 -11.73 0.37
C THR A 199 4.64 -12.78 -0.54
N THR A 200 4.16 -12.39 -1.71
CA THR A 200 3.50 -13.27 -2.69
C THR A 200 4.48 -14.26 -3.31
N LEU A 201 5.70 -13.80 -3.65
CA LEU A 201 6.65 -14.59 -4.45
C LEU A 201 7.66 -15.35 -3.61
N ALA A 202 7.92 -14.94 -2.37
CA ALA A 202 8.92 -15.52 -1.48
C ALA A 202 8.41 -15.87 -0.08
N GLY A 203 7.19 -15.46 0.28
CA GLY A 203 6.59 -15.73 1.60
C GLY A 203 5.83 -17.07 1.62
N GLU A 204 6.53 -18.19 1.59
CA GLU A 204 6.00 -19.56 1.40
C GLU A 204 4.74 -19.92 2.19
N ASP A 205 4.59 -19.41 3.42
CA ASP A 205 3.46 -19.67 4.32
C ASP A 205 2.38 -18.57 4.30
N ALA A 206 2.68 -17.39 3.74
CA ALA A 206 1.70 -16.30 3.66
C ALA A 206 0.56 -16.63 2.68
N ARG A 207 0.88 -17.15 1.49
CA ARG A 207 -0.07 -17.59 0.44
C ARG A 207 -1.30 -16.69 0.30
N PRO A 208 -1.15 -15.43 -0.12
CA PRO A 208 -2.30 -14.57 -0.35
C PRO A 208 -3.20 -15.16 -1.45
N ALA A 209 -4.53 -15.13 -1.24
CA ALA A 209 -5.50 -15.63 -2.21
C ALA A 209 -5.68 -14.69 -3.41
N PHE A 210 -5.39 -13.42 -3.24
CA PHE A 210 -5.38 -12.36 -4.25
C PHE A 210 -4.50 -11.21 -3.78
N VAL A 211 -3.98 -10.42 -4.70
CA VAL A 211 -3.06 -9.31 -4.36
C VAL A 211 -3.33 -8.06 -5.19
N ALA A 212 -2.98 -6.91 -4.61
CA ALA A 212 -3.03 -5.65 -5.32
C ALA A 212 -1.73 -4.85 -5.11
N ASP A 213 -1.17 -4.36 -6.21
CA ASP A 213 0.00 -3.50 -6.29
C ASP A 213 -0.45 -2.10 -6.72
N ILE A 214 -0.39 -1.14 -5.79
CA ILE A 214 -0.77 0.24 -6.05
C ILE A 214 0.48 1.10 -6.09
N TYR A 215 0.78 1.63 -7.28
CA TYR A 215 1.99 2.40 -7.63
C TYR A 215 3.29 1.81 -7.05
N GLY A 216 3.41 0.47 -7.14
CA GLY A 216 4.65 -0.23 -6.86
C GLY A 216 5.54 -0.40 -8.10
N PRO A 217 6.74 -0.97 -7.94
CA PRO A 217 7.63 -1.27 -9.06
C PRO A 217 7.07 -2.44 -9.89
N LEU A 218 6.97 -2.24 -11.21
CA LEU A 218 6.44 -3.25 -12.14
C LEU A 218 7.56 -4.03 -12.87
N SER A 219 8.65 -4.34 -12.18
CA SER A 219 9.76 -5.10 -12.73
C SER A 219 9.38 -6.54 -13.05
N PRO A 220 9.99 -7.16 -14.08
CA PRO A 220 9.76 -8.57 -14.39
C PRO A 220 10.03 -9.47 -13.19
N ALA A 221 9.22 -10.51 -13.03
CA ALA A 221 9.36 -11.48 -11.95
C ALA A 221 9.18 -12.91 -12.44
N LYS A 222 9.78 -13.88 -11.74
CA LYS A 222 9.48 -15.29 -11.94
C LYS A 222 8.16 -15.62 -11.22
N VAL A 223 7.10 -15.79 -11.99
CA VAL A 223 5.73 -16.00 -11.45
C VAL A 223 5.45 -17.49 -11.35
N PRO A 224 5.11 -18.01 -10.14
CA PRO A 224 4.69 -19.41 -9.96
C PRO A 224 3.39 -19.72 -10.72
N ALA A 225 3.20 -20.98 -11.11
CA ALA A 225 1.99 -21.41 -11.81
C ALA A 225 0.70 -21.29 -10.98
N ASP A 226 0.83 -21.24 -9.66
CA ASP A 226 -0.26 -21.07 -8.69
C ASP A 226 -0.33 -19.64 -8.10
N ALA A 227 0.41 -18.68 -8.68
CA ALA A 227 0.36 -17.29 -8.23
C ALA A 227 -1.08 -16.75 -8.21
N PRO A 228 -1.45 -15.91 -7.22
CA PRO A 228 -2.80 -15.38 -7.08
C PRO A 228 -3.15 -14.42 -8.20
N PRO A 229 -4.45 -14.12 -8.41
CA PRO A 229 -4.87 -12.98 -9.22
C PRO A 229 -4.25 -11.68 -8.73
N LEU A 230 -3.85 -10.81 -9.66
CA LEU A 230 -3.17 -9.55 -9.40
C LEU A 230 -3.99 -8.37 -9.95
N PHE A 231 -4.22 -7.38 -9.11
CA PHE A 231 -4.72 -6.05 -9.50
C PHE A 231 -3.58 -5.04 -9.42
N VAL A 232 -3.46 -4.16 -10.41
CA VAL A 232 -2.41 -3.13 -10.45
C VAL A 232 -2.98 -1.78 -10.82
N ALA A 233 -2.53 -0.72 -10.14
CA ALA A 233 -2.85 0.66 -10.49
C ALA A 233 -1.61 1.54 -10.45
N LEU A 234 -1.34 2.28 -11.54
CA LEU A 234 -0.19 3.18 -11.69
C LEU A 234 -0.61 4.42 -12.47
N ALA A 235 0.04 5.56 -12.24
CA ALA A 235 -0.14 6.77 -13.04
C ALA A 235 1.05 6.97 -14.01
N ALA A 236 0.77 7.46 -15.21
CA ALA A 236 1.79 7.70 -16.24
C ALA A 236 2.73 8.86 -15.88
N ASP A 237 2.28 9.77 -15.04
CA ASP A 237 3.06 10.87 -14.48
C ASP A 237 3.71 10.54 -13.12
N ASP A 238 3.75 9.26 -12.73
CA ASP A 238 4.49 8.80 -11.54
C ASP A 238 6.00 8.94 -11.76
N GLY A 239 6.63 9.87 -11.06
CA GLY A 239 8.06 10.16 -11.18
C GLY A 239 8.98 9.04 -10.72
N LEU A 240 8.47 8.05 -9.97
CA LEU A 240 9.27 6.94 -9.44
C LEU A 240 9.22 5.70 -10.35
N PHE A 241 8.05 5.31 -10.84
CA PHE A 241 7.87 3.99 -11.46
C PHE A 241 7.31 3.99 -12.88
N ALA A 242 6.73 5.10 -13.39
CA ALA A 242 6.11 5.14 -14.71
C ALA A 242 7.07 4.74 -15.86
N ASN A 243 8.35 5.01 -15.70
CA ASN A 243 9.38 4.71 -16.72
C ASN A 243 10.06 3.35 -16.53
N SER A 244 9.60 2.52 -15.60
CA SER A 244 10.22 1.21 -15.29
C SER A 244 9.69 0.06 -16.15
N GLY A 245 8.79 0.35 -17.11
CA GLY A 245 8.12 -0.66 -17.95
C GLY A 245 7.04 -1.42 -17.19
N PHE A 246 6.48 -2.47 -17.82
CA PHE A 246 5.34 -3.24 -17.32
C PHE A 246 5.66 -4.73 -17.17
N GLY A 247 6.93 -5.04 -16.91
CA GLY A 247 7.43 -6.42 -16.89
C GLY A 247 6.71 -7.34 -15.91
N LEU A 248 6.21 -6.82 -14.78
CA LEU A 248 5.39 -7.58 -13.82
C LEU A 248 4.08 -8.06 -14.48
N ILE A 249 3.40 -7.17 -15.21
CA ILE A 249 2.15 -7.49 -15.92
C ILE A 249 2.40 -8.56 -16.98
N GLU A 250 3.47 -8.39 -17.75
CA GLU A 250 3.88 -9.35 -18.78
C GLU A 250 4.23 -10.71 -18.18
N SER A 251 4.90 -10.73 -17.02
CA SER A 251 5.27 -11.93 -16.29
C SER A 251 4.04 -12.71 -15.80
N TRP A 252 3.03 -12.02 -15.23
CA TRP A 252 1.76 -12.64 -14.83
C TRP A 252 1.02 -13.24 -16.00
N ARG A 253 0.92 -12.49 -17.12
CA ARG A 253 0.28 -12.97 -18.35
C ARG A 253 1.01 -14.18 -18.94
N ALA A 254 2.33 -14.15 -18.98
CA ALA A 254 3.13 -15.28 -19.50
C ALA A 254 2.98 -16.54 -18.65
N ALA A 255 2.76 -16.41 -17.34
CA ALA A 255 2.45 -17.50 -16.43
C ALA A 255 1.00 -17.98 -16.52
N GLY A 256 0.16 -17.39 -17.39
CA GLY A 256 -1.26 -17.70 -17.49
C GLY A 256 -2.08 -17.30 -16.26
N ARG A 257 -1.58 -16.35 -15.45
CA ARG A 257 -2.26 -15.90 -14.22
C ARG A 257 -3.12 -14.67 -14.49
N PRO A 258 -4.30 -14.56 -13.83
CA PRO A 258 -5.14 -13.38 -13.97
C PRO A 258 -4.42 -12.12 -13.52
N VAL A 259 -4.46 -11.07 -14.33
CA VAL A 259 -3.94 -9.75 -14.00
C VAL A 259 -4.85 -8.69 -14.61
N GLU A 260 -5.17 -7.67 -13.81
CA GLU A 260 -5.87 -6.47 -14.24
C GLU A 260 -4.98 -5.26 -13.96
N PHE A 261 -4.81 -4.36 -14.94
CA PHE A 261 -3.93 -3.21 -14.86
C PHE A 261 -4.64 -1.93 -15.27
N HIS A 262 -4.65 -0.95 -14.36
CA HIS A 262 -5.17 0.39 -14.57
C HIS A 262 -4.01 1.38 -14.67
N PHE A 263 -3.80 1.93 -15.85
CA PHE A 263 -2.78 2.92 -16.12
C PHE A 263 -3.43 4.27 -16.36
N TYR A 264 -3.42 5.11 -15.33
CA TYR A 264 -4.04 6.44 -15.35
C TYR A 264 -3.12 7.46 -16.01
N GLU A 265 -3.69 8.38 -16.81
CA GLU A 265 -2.91 9.46 -17.45
C GLU A 265 -2.21 10.33 -16.40
N ARG A 266 -2.91 10.64 -15.29
CA ARG A 266 -2.42 11.50 -14.20
C ARG A 266 -2.80 10.94 -12.84
N GLY A 267 -1.98 11.26 -11.85
CA GLY A 267 -2.16 10.89 -10.46
C GLY A 267 -0.93 11.19 -9.63
N GLY A 268 0.23 11.17 -10.28
CA GLY A 268 1.53 11.22 -9.64
C GLY A 268 1.80 9.96 -8.82
N HIS A 269 2.82 9.99 -7.97
CA HIS A 269 3.08 8.97 -6.98
C HIS A 269 2.27 9.22 -5.71
N GLY A 270 1.79 8.16 -5.04
CA GLY A 270 1.14 8.27 -3.72
C GLY A 270 -0.27 8.87 -3.78
N PHE A 271 -1.05 8.60 -4.84
CA PHE A 271 -2.42 9.12 -4.90
C PHE A 271 -3.35 8.53 -3.84
N GLY A 272 -3.18 7.26 -3.43
CA GLY A 272 -3.93 6.64 -2.34
C GLY A 272 -5.41 6.99 -2.31
N MET A 273 -5.93 7.31 -1.12
CA MET A 273 -7.31 7.76 -0.92
C MET A 273 -7.45 9.29 -1.00
N TYR A 274 -6.39 10.04 -1.34
CA TYR A 274 -6.50 11.49 -1.51
C TYR A 274 -7.47 11.83 -2.66
N PRO A 275 -8.46 12.69 -2.41
CA PRO A 275 -9.29 13.22 -3.49
C PRO A 275 -8.44 14.08 -4.42
N LYS A 276 -8.43 13.72 -5.70
CA LYS A 276 -7.71 14.44 -6.76
C LYS A 276 -8.65 14.69 -7.94
N ASP A 277 -8.44 15.78 -8.66
CA ASP A 277 -9.14 16.07 -9.92
C ASP A 277 -8.49 15.31 -11.08
N THR A 278 -8.35 13.99 -10.92
CA THR A 278 -7.77 13.07 -11.89
C THR A 278 -8.53 11.74 -11.86
N THR A 279 -8.49 10.99 -12.97
CA THR A 279 -9.15 9.68 -13.05
C THR A 279 -8.56 8.63 -12.10
N SER A 280 -7.34 8.84 -11.59
CA SER A 280 -6.74 7.99 -10.57
C SER A 280 -7.53 7.94 -9.25
N THR A 281 -8.35 8.96 -8.94
CA THR A 281 -9.29 8.93 -7.81
C THR A 281 -10.25 7.73 -7.88
N GLY A 282 -10.54 7.21 -9.07
CA GLY A 282 -11.41 6.04 -9.28
C GLY A 282 -10.76 4.67 -9.03
N TRP A 283 -9.48 4.62 -8.65
CA TRP A 283 -8.77 3.35 -8.51
C TRP A 283 -9.41 2.40 -7.50
N PHE A 284 -9.91 2.93 -6.39
CA PHE A 284 -10.51 2.12 -5.34
C PHE A 284 -11.82 1.46 -5.79
N GLU A 285 -12.67 2.17 -6.52
CA GLU A 285 -13.90 1.61 -7.09
C GLU A 285 -13.60 0.58 -8.19
N ALA A 286 -12.53 0.75 -8.96
CA ALA A 286 -12.04 -0.26 -9.90
C ALA A 286 -11.60 -1.52 -9.14
N TYR A 287 -10.84 -1.38 -8.05
CA TYR A 287 -10.44 -2.48 -7.19
C TYR A 287 -11.65 -3.21 -6.57
N VAL A 288 -12.63 -2.47 -6.06
CA VAL A 288 -13.88 -3.04 -5.54
C VAL A 288 -14.64 -3.82 -6.62
N SER A 289 -14.70 -3.29 -7.84
CA SER A 289 -15.32 -3.99 -8.99
C SER A 289 -14.58 -5.28 -9.33
N TRP A 290 -13.25 -5.25 -9.27
CA TRP A 290 -12.41 -6.42 -9.44
C TRP A 290 -12.62 -7.47 -8.34
N LEU A 291 -12.68 -7.06 -7.06
CA LEU A 291 -13.03 -7.95 -5.95
C LEU A 291 -14.40 -8.61 -6.15
N LYS A 292 -15.39 -7.84 -6.64
CA LYS A 292 -16.73 -8.35 -6.96
C LYS A 292 -16.68 -9.40 -8.06
N MET A 293 -15.93 -9.16 -9.13
CA MET A 293 -15.75 -10.10 -10.25
C MET A 293 -15.15 -11.43 -9.77
N HIS A 294 -14.23 -11.40 -8.81
CA HIS A 294 -13.64 -12.58 -8.18
C HIS A 294 -14.52 -13.22 -7.08
N GLY A 295 -15.77 -12.76 -6.89
CA GLY A 295 -16.70 -13.29 -5.90
C GLY A 295 -16.36 -12.97 -4.45
N LEU A 296 -15.40 -12.03 -4.21
CA LEU A 296 -14.91 -11.72 -2.88
C LEU A 296 -15.85 -10.80 -2.07
N LEU A 297 -16.81 -10.16 -2.74
CA LEU A 297 -17.86 -9.35 -2.10
C LEU A 297 -19.15 -10.13 -1.82
N GLN A 298 -19.13 -11.44 -1.94
CA GLN A 298 -20.29 -12.32 -1.69
C GLN A 298 -19.93 -13.33 -0.60
N LYS A 299 -20.89 -13.65 0.28
CA LYS A 299 -20.72 -14.78 1.21
C LYS A 299 -20.53 -16.06 0.40
N LYS A 300 -19.53 -16.86 0.80
CA LYS A 300 -19.37 -18.21 0.26
C LYS A 300 -20.61 -19.03 0.67
N LYS A 301 -21.29 -19.62 -0.29
CA LYS A 301 -22.44 -20.50 -0.03
C LYS A 301 -22.00 -21.82 0.58
#